data_f50f09426ccdcee6bd05cd2e67603917
#
_entry.id   f50f09426ccdcee6bd05cd2e67603917
#
_cell.length_a   1.000
_cell.length_b   1.000
_cell.length_c   1.000
_cell.angle_alpha   90.00
_cell.angle_beta   90.00
_cell.angle_gamma   90.00
#
_symmetry.space_group_name_H-M   'P 1'
#
loop_
_entity.id
_entity.type
_entity.pdbx_description
1 polymer ?
#
loop_
_entity_poly.entity_id
_entity_poly.type
_entity_poly.pdbx_seq_one_letter_code
_entity_poly.pdbx_strand_id
1 'polypeptide(L)'
;MKTFEFFWNYFKVYKISFVVVIAMIIIATIAQALFPVFAGQTVTELANLVIAYQNGNPDMVWQSLLGLLINLAYILIVLVVSSLIYMVLMSRIIAESTNEMRKGLFGKLSRLTVSFFDRHQDGDILSRFTSDLDNILQAFNESLVSVMTNIALYIGLLIVMFAKNVTLALITIASTPIAVIMLIVILKLARKYTNLQQKEVGKLNAYMDESISGQKAVIVQGIQDDVIAGFVEQNERVRKATFKGRLFSGILFPVMNGMSLVNTAIVIFVGSAVLLNDKNIETATALGLIVMFTQFSQQYYQPIIQLAASWGSLQLAFTGADRIQEMFDAEEEVRPQNAPAFTELREGVEIRNVDFSYLPGKPILKDVSISAPKGKMIAVVGPTGSGKTTIMNLINRFYDVDAGSISFDGRDIREFDLDSLRSKVGIVLQDSVLFSGTIRDNIRFGVPDASQEMVEAAAKATHIHEYIESLPDKYDTLINDDQSVFSTGQKQLISIARTLMTDPQVLILDEATSNVDTVTESKIQNAMEAIVAGRTSFVIAHRLKTILNADQIIVLKDGEVIEQGNHHELLKLGGFYSELYHNQFVFE
;
A
#
# COMPACT_ATOMS: atom_id res chain seq x y z
N MET A 1 -14.98 -8.33 -12.08
CA MET A 1 -16.09 -8.74 -11.18
C MET A 1 -15.66 -8.77 -9.72
N LYS A 2 -14.51 -9.38 -9.39
CA LYS A 2 -13.98 -9.44 -8.01
C LYS A 2 -13.78 -8.05 -7.36
N THR A 3 -13.21 -7.10 -8.09
CA THR A 3 -12.93 -5.73 -7.59
C THR A 3 -14.20 -4.95 -7.22
N PHE A 4 -15.28 -5.11 -8.02
CA PHE A 4 -16.58 -4.49 -7.69
C PHE A 4 -17.20 -5.12 -6.43
N GLU A 5 -17.10 -6.43 -6.27
CA GLU A 5 -17.56 -7.16 -5.09
C GLU A 5 -16.76 -6.76 -3.84
N PHE A 6 -15.44 -6.57 -4.00
CA PHE A 6 -14.57 -6.05 -2.95
C PHE A 6 -15.11 -4.71 -2.41
N PHE A 7 -15.31 -3.71 -3.26
CA PHE A 7 -15.83 -2.42 -2.84
C PHE A 7 -17.25 -2.49 -2.28
N TRP A 8 -18.11 -3.30 -2.88
CA TRP A 8 -19.48 -3.48 -2.40
C TRP A 8 -19.53 -4.03 -0.99
N ASN A 9 -18.59 -4.88 -0.58
CA ASN A 9 -18.52 -5.41 0.77
C ASN A 9 -18.35 -4.32 1.84
N TYR A 10 -17.66 -3.24 1.52
CA TYR A 10 -17.51 -2.09 2.42
C TYR A 10 -18.69 -1.12 2.34
N PHE A 11 -19.20 -0.84 1.15
CA PHE A 11 -20.33 0.08 0.99
C PHE A 11 -21.67 -0.48 1.45
N LYS A 12 -21.91 -1.78 1.37
CA LYS A 12 -23.17 -2.42 1.81
C LYS A 12 -23.51 -2.17 3.28
N VAL A 13 -22.53 -1.83 4.11
CA VAL A 13 -22.75 -1.47 5.51
C VAL A 13 -23.55 -0.16 5.60
N TYR A 14 -23.36 0.76 4.66
CA TYR A 14 -23.96 2.09 4.63
C TYR A 14 -25.14 2.19 3.64
N LYS A 15 -25.90 1.12 3.41
CA LYS A 15 -26.97 1.02 2.39
C LYS A 15 -27.93 2.20 2.41
N ILE A 16 -28.40 2.60 3.60
CA ILE A 16 -29.38 3.68 3.73
C ILE A 16 -28.77 5.01 3.29
N SER A 17 -27.59 5.33 3.79
CA SER A 17 -26.88 6.57 3.42
C SER A 17 -26.56 6.59 1.90
N PHE A 18 -26.20 5.45 1.33
CA PHE A 18 -25.93 5.33 -0.10
C PHE A 18 -27.19 5.55 -0.96
N VAL A 19 -28.34 5.02 -0.53
CA VAL A 19 -29.63 5.29 -1.20
C VAL A 19 -29.99 6.77 -1.13
N VAL A 20 -29.76 7.43 0.02
CA VAL A 20 -29.97 8.87 0.18
C VAL A 20 -29.04 9.65 -0.76
N VAL A 21 -27.75 9.26 -0.86
CA VAL A 21 -26.80 9.87 -1.79
C VAL A 21 -27.30 9.79 -3.24
N ILE A 22 -27.75 8.61 -3.69
CA ILE A 22 -28.29 8.43 -5.05
C ILE A 22 -29.52 9.31 -5.25
N ALA A 23 -30.44 9.35 -4.30
CA ALA A 23 -31.64 10.19 -4.40
C ALA A 23 -31.27 11.69 -4.49
N MET A 24 -30.31 12.15 -3.67
CA MET A 24 -29.85 13.54 -3.70
C MET A 24 -29.11 13.89 -5.01
N ILE A 25 -28.31 12.97 -5.54
CA ILE A 25 -27.69 13.15 -6.87
C ILE A 25 -28.76 13.28 -7.94
N ILE A 26 -29.80 12.46 -7.94
CA ILE A 26 -30.90 12.55 -8.92
C ILE A 26 -31.63 13.89 -8.77
N ILE A 27 -31.95 14.33 -7.56
CA ILE A 27 -32.58 15.62 -7.31
C ILE A 27 -31.70 16.78 -7.80
N ALA A 28 -30.40 16.77 -7.46
CA ALA A 28 -29.46 17.79 -7.90
C ALA A 28 -29.33 17.84 -9.42
N THR A 29 -29.22 16.68 -10.07
CA THR A 29 -29.10 16.61 -11.55
C THR A 29 -30.37 17.00 -12.27
N ILE A 30 -31.55 16.69 -11.73
CA ILE A 30 -32.83 17.19 -12.25
C ILE A 30 -32.89 18.73 -12.13
N ALA A 31 -32.55 19.28 -10.96
CA ALA A 31 -32.50 20.72 -10.76
C ALA A 31 -31.54 21.42 -11.75
N GLN A 32 -30.33 20.82 -11.93
CA GLN A 32 -29.33 21.32 -12.86
C GLN A 32 -29.80 21.25 -14.34
N ALA A 33 -30.47 20.17 -14.75
CA ALA A 33 -30.98 19.99 -16.10
C ALA A 33 -32.20 20.91 -16.38
N LEU A 34 -32.98 21.28 -15.36
CA LEU A 34 -34.11 22.20 -15.48
C LEU A 34 -33.69 23.69 -15.48
N PHE A 35 -32.51 24.02 -14.98
CA PHE A 35 -32.04 25.40 -14.93
C PHE A 35 -32.08 26.12 -16.29
N PRO A 36 -31.61 25.56 -17.42
CA PRO A 36 -31.73 26.16 -18.74
C PRO A 36 -33.18 26.39 -19.16
N VAL A 37 -34.13 25.53 -18.73
CA VAL A 37 -35.56 25.68 -19.05
C VAL A 37 -36.11 26.96 -18.44
N PHE A 38 -35.88 27.15 -17.13
CA PHE A 38 -36.36 28.34 -16.45
C PHE A 38 -35.66 29.63 -16.94
N ALA A 39 -34.37 29.54 -17.26
CA ALA A 39 -33.64 30.66 -17.86
C ALA A 39 -34.23 31.05 -19.23
N GLY A 40 -34.52 30.06 -20.08
CA GLY A 40 -35.17 30.32 -21.38
C GLY A 40 -36.57 30.88 -21.24
N GLN A 41 -37.39 30.34 -20.31
CA GLN A 41 -38.71 30.87 -20.01
C GLN A 41 -38.66 32.32 -19.49
N THR A 42 -37.69 32.66 -18.67
CA THR A 42 -37.47 34.02 -18.20
C THR A 42 -37.21 34.98 -19.36
N VAL A 43 -36.43 34.53 -20.37
CA VAL A 43 -36.19 35.33 -21.59
C VAL A 43 -37.48 35.48 -22.43
N THR A 44 -38.29 34.43 -22.53
CA THR A 44 -39.60 34.50 -23.17
C THR A 44 -40.50 35.58 -22.52
N GLU A 45 -40.61 35.54 -21.18
CA GLU A 45 -41.45 36.53 -20.47
C GLU A 45 -40.85 37.94 -20.51
N LEU A 46 -39.53 38.11 -20.55
CA LEU A 46 -38.90 39.40 -20.79
C LEU A 46 -39.25 39.94 -22.17
N ALA A 47 -39.25 39.10 -23.22
CA ALA A 47 -39.65 39.50 -24.55
C ALA A 47 -41.14 39.88 -24.58
N ASN A 48 -42.02 39.11 -23.93
CA ASN A 48 -43.43 39.39 -23.77
C ASN A 48 -43.65 40.71 -23.02
N LEU A 49 -42.88 41.02 -21.99
CA LEU A 49 -42.93 42.29 -21.25
C LEU A 49 -42.61 43.47 -22.14
N VAL A 50 -41.59 43.37 -23.00
CA VAL A 50 -41.26 44.46 -23.96
C VAL A 50 -42.41 44.70 -24.93
N ILE A 51 -43.04 43.63 -25.43
CA ILE A 51 -44.19 43.71 -26.34
C ILE A 51 -45.40 44.31 -25.60
N ALA A 52 -45.70 43.87 -24.38
CA ALA A 52 -46.80 44.36 -23.55
C ALA A 52 -46.61 45.83 -23.16
N TYR A 53 -45.38 46.27 -22.88
CA TYR A 53 -45.05 47.68 -22.63
C TYR A 53 -45.31 48.56 -23.85
N GLN A 54 -44.95 48.07 -25.05
CA GLN A 54 -45.25 48.74 -26.29
C GLN A 54 -46.77 48.86 -26.55
N ASN A 55 -47.56 47.90 -26.05
CA ASN A 55 -49.03 47.86 -26.20
C ASN A 55 -49.78 48.50 -25.02
N GLY A 56 -49.09 49.07 -24.02
CA GLY A 56 -49.71 49.83 -22.92
C GLY A 56 -50.24 49.00 -21.73
N ASN A 57 -49.91 47.72 -21.62
CA ASN A 57 -50.42 46.81 -20.59
C ASN A 57 -49.30 45.94 -19.91
N PRO A 58 -48.36 46.53 -19.15
CA PRO A 58 -47.23 45.83 -18.62
C PRO A 58 -47.54 45.01 -17.37
N ASP A 59 -48.55 45.27 -16.58
CA ASP A 59 -48.74 44.74 -15.23
C ASP A 59 -48.95 43.19 -15.19
N MET A 60 -49.57 42.62 -16.22
CA MET A 60 -49.89 41.20 -16.28
C MET A 60 -48.63 40.32 -16.47
N VAL A 61 -47.57 40.86 -17.10
CA VAL A 61 -46.33 40.16 -17.39
C VAL A 61 -45.34 40.23 -16.22
N TRP A 62 -45.39 41.29 -15.40
CA TRP A 62 -44.56 41.44 -14.22
C TRP A 62 -44.78 40.30 -13.19
N GLN A 63 -46.02 39.87 -12.98
CA GLN A 63 -46.33 38.77 -12.06
C GLN A 63 -45.78 37.44 -12.56
N SER A 64 -45.89 37.13 -13.86
CA SER A 64 -45.30 35.92 -14.46
C SER A 64 -43.77 35.89 -14.33
N LEU A 65 -43.10 37.01 -14.65
CA LEU A 65 -41.65 37.14 -14.52
C LEU A 65 -41.16 36.96 -13.09
N LEU A 66 -41.85 37.57 -12.11
CA LEU A 66 -41.52 37.44 -10.71
C LEU A 66 -41.66 35.97 -10.25
N GLY A 67 -42.75 35.29 -10.68
CA GLY A 67 -42.96 33.88 -10.42
C GLY A 67 -41.83 32.97 -10.96
N LEU A 68 -41.36 33.26 -12.19
CA LEU A 68 -40.23 32.51 -12.78
C LEU A 68 -38.91 32.77 -12.07
N LEU A 69 -38.63 33.99 -11.63
CA LEU A 69 -37.44 34.31 -10.85
C LEU A 69 -37.44 33.62 -9.49
N ILE A 70 -38.62 33.55 -8.83
CA ILE A 70 -38.78 32.78 -7.57
C ILE A 70 -38.54 31.29 -7.81
N ASN A 71 -39.09 30.70 -8.88
CA ASN A 71 -38.86 29.31 -9.25
C ASN A 71 -37.38 29.03 -9.56
N LEU A 72 -36.69 29.95 -10.26
CA LEU A 72 -35.26 29.86 -10.52
C LEU A 72 -34.46 29.85 -9.21
N ALA A 73 -34.77 30.76 -8.28
CA ALA A 73 -34.15 30.80 -6.97
C ALA A 73 -34.40 29.52 -6.19
N TYR A 74 -35.62 28.97 -6.21
CA TYR A 74 -35.98 27.72 -5.56
C TYR A 74 -35.16 26.54 -6.13
N ILE A 75 -35.05 26.43 -7.46
CA ILE A 75 -34.23 25.38 -8.11
C ILE A 75 -32.75 25.48 -7.72
N LEU A 76 -32.21 26.70 -7.66
CA LEU A 76 -30.83 26.90 -7.20
C LEU A 76 -30.65 26.50 -5.74
N ILE A 77 -31.60 26.80 -4.87
CA ILE A 77 -31.56 26.35 -3.47
C ILE A 77 -31.61 24.82 -3.40
N VAL A 78 -32.52 24.18 -4.14
CA VAL A 78 -32.61 22.70 -4.19
C VAL A 78 -31.31 22.08 -4.70
N LEU A 79 -30.71 22.66 -5.77
CA LEU A 79 -29.42 22.22 -6.30
C LEU A 79 -28.31 22.27 -5.24
N VAL A 80 -28.17 23.41 -4.56
CA VAL A 80 -27.13 23.63 -3.56
C VAL A 80 -27.33 22.71 -2.35
N VAL A 81 -28.55 22.64 -1.81
CA VAL A 81 -28.84 21.82 -0.64
C VAL A 81 -28.65 20.32 -0.93
N SER A 82 -29.18 19.85 -2.06
CA SER A 82 -29.03 18.43 -2.43
C SER A 82 -27.55 18.10 -2.71
N SER A 83 -26.79 19.02 -3.34
CA SER A 83 -25.36 18.84 -3.59
C SER A 83 -24.55 18.76 -2.29
N LEU A 84 -24.84 19.63 -1.32
CA LEU A 84 -24.19 19.59 0.00
C LEU A 84 -24.49 18.29 0.73
N ILE A 85 -25.74 17.83 0.71
CA ILE A 85 -26.15 16.60 1.40
C ILE A 85 -25.41 15.39 0.80
N TYR A 86 -25.46 15.19 -0.51
CA TYR A 86 -24.78 14.01 -1.09
C TYR A 86 -23.27 14.08 -0.94
N MET A 87 -22.66 15.28 -1.03
CA MET A 87 -21.22 15.45 -0.86
C MET A 87 -20.77 15.08 0.57
N VAL A 88 -21.46 15.60 1.59
CA VAL A 88 -21.13 15.31 2.99
C VAL A 88 -21.34 13.84 3.32
N LEU A 89 -22.48 13.26 2.92
CA LEU A 89 -22.76 11.85 3.17
C LEU A 89 -21.77 10.93 2.45
N MET A 90 -21.45 11.23 1.20
CA MET A 90 -20.50 10.41 0.44
C MET A 90 -19.09 10.49 1.01
N SER A 91 -18.61 11.70 1.36
CA SER A 91 -17.32 11.87 2.03
C SER A 91 -17.22 11.06 3.33
N ARG A 92 -18.31 11.04 4.12
CA ARG A 92 -18.37 10.22 5.33
C ARG A 92 -18.30 8.72 5.03
N ILE A 93 -19.11 8.23 4.09
CA ILE A 93 -19.10 6.80 3.68
C ILE A 93 -17.70 6.40 3.23
N ILE A 94 -17.04 7.22 2.41
CA ILE A 94 -15.72 6.94 1.86
C ILE A 94 -14.68 6.91 2.99
N ALA A 95 -14.67 7.91 3.88
CA ALA A 95 -13.73 7.98 4.99
C ALA A 95 -13.86 6.79 5.95
N GLU A 96 -15.09 6.42 6.34
CA GLU A 96 -15.35 5.27 7.19
C GLU A 96 -14.99 3.95 6.50
N SER A 97 -15.34 3.77 5.22
CA SER A 97 -14.99 2.57 4.45
C SER A 97 -13.48 2.40 4.30
N THR A 98 -12.75 3.49 4.01
CA THR A 98 -11.28 3.44 3.89
C THR A 98 -10.62 3.14 5.24
N ASN A 99 -11.15 3.67 6.34
CA ASN A 99 -10.67 3.35 7.69
C ASN A 99 -10.85 1.86 8.02
N GLU A 100 -12.02 1.28 7.68
CA GLU A 100 -12.26 -0.15 7.87
C GLU A 100 -11.36 -1.02 6.97
N MET A 101 -11.10 -0.60 5.71
CA MET A 101 -10.12 -1.25 4.85
C MET A 101 -8.73 -1.25 5.49
N ARG A 102 -8.28 -0.11 6.02
CA ARG A 102 -6.95 0.02 6.66
C ARG A 102 -6.83 -0.86 7.89
N LYS A 103 -7.86 -0.88 8.76
CA LYS A 103 -7.89 -1.77 9.94
C LYS A 103 -7.89 -3.24 9.54
N GLY A 104 -8.72 -3.62 8.56
CA GLY A 104 -8.78 -4.99 8.05
C GLY A 104 -7.46 -5.45 7.46
N LEU A 105 -6.82 -4.57 6.66
CA LEU A 105 -5.53 -4.85 6.04
C LEU A 105 -4.41 -5.03 7.10
N PHE A 106 -4.38 -4.16 8.11
CA PHE A 106 -3.40 -4.28 9.21
C PHE A 106 -3.65 -5.55 10.06
N GLY A 107 -4.92 -5.85 10.36
CA GLY A 107 -5.28 -7.09 11.06
C GLY A 107 -4.92 -8.35 10.25
N LYS A 108 -5.02 -8.29 8.90
CA LYS A 108 -4.58 -9.37 8.02
C LYS A 108 -3.06 -9.51 8.05
N LEU A 109 -2.31 -8.39 7.94
CA LEU A 109 -0.85 -8.36 7.98
C LEU A 109 -0.30 -9.13 9.20
N SER A 110 -0.90 -8.93 10.39
CA SER A 110 -0.48 -9.57 11.63
C SER A 110 -0.73 -11.09 11.69
N ARG A 111 -1.45 -11.65 10.71
CA ARG A 111 -1.78 -13.08 10.64
C ARG A 111 -1.17 -13.79 9.44
N LEU A 112 -0.50 -13.06 8.56
CA LEU A 112 0.15 -13.65 7.38
C LEU A 112 1.34 -14.52 7.78
N THR A 113 1.64 -15.52 6.94
CA THR A 113 2.82 -16.35 7.09
C THR A 113 4.11 -15.55 6.87
N VAL A 114 5.21 -15.96 7.49
CA VAL A 114 6.55 -15.38 7.24
C VAL A 114 6.92 -15.50 5.77
N SER A 115 6.50 -16.58 5.09
CA SER A 115 6.68 -16.76 3.65
C SER A 115 6.13 -15.61 2.80
N PHE A 116 5.07 -14.94 3.24
CA PHE A 116 4.55 -13.77 2.55
C PHE A 116 5.55 -12.61 2.60
N PHE A 117 6.15 -12.35 3.76
CA PHE A 117 7.14 -11.27 3.94
C PHE A 117 8.44 -11.57 3.17
N ASP A 118 8.91 -12.82 3.19
CA ASP A 118 10.12 -13.21 2.46
C ASP A 118 9.99 -13.12 0.92
N ARG A 119 8.75 -13.21 0.40
CA ARG A 119 8.46 -13.10 -1.04
C ARG A 119 8.17 -11.68 -1.51
N HIS A 120 7.86 -10.77 -0.61
CA HIS A 120 7.50 -9.39 -0.96
C HIS A 120 8.50 -8.41 -0.35
N GLN A 121 8.86 -7.38 -1.10
CA GLN A 121 9.70 -6.31 -0.57
C GLN A 121 8.91 -5.44 0.42
N ASP A 122 9.54 -4.97 1.49
CA ASP A 122 8.91 -4.11 2.50
C ASP A 122 8.25 -2.88 1.89
N GLY A 123 8.91 -2.26 0.90
CA GLY A 123 8.36 -1.12 0.17
C GLY A 123 7.08 -1.44 -0.62
N ASP A 124 6.93 -2.67 -1.14
CA ASP A 124 5.71 -3.11 -1.82
C ASP A 124 4.56 -3.29 -0.82
N ILE A 125 4.85 -3.90 0.33
CA ILE A 125 3.86 -4.05 1.41
C ILE A 125 3.43 -2.67 1.92
N LEU A 126 4.38 -1.77 2.21
CA LEU A 126 4.10 -0.41 2.68
C LEU A 126 3.26 0.39 1.67
N SER A 127 3.51 0.22 0.37
CA SER A 127 2.75 0.90 -0.68
C SER A 127 1.27 0.53 -0.68
N ARG A 128 0.90 -0.68 -0.24
CA ARG A 128 -0.52 -1.12 -0.11
C ARG A 128 -1.25 -0.35 0.99
N PHE A 129 -0.55 0.04 2.07
CA PHE A 129 -1.11 0.85 3.18
C PHE A 129 -1.14 2.34 2.90
N THR A 130 -0.30 2.83 2.00
CA THR A 130 -0.14 4.24 1.66
C THR A 130 -0.75 4.52 0.29
N SER A 131 0.03 4.46 -0.77
CA SER A 131 -0.36 4.91 -2.11
C SER A 131 -1.56 4.15 -2.69
N ASP A 132 -1.72 2.83 -2.45
CA ASP A 132 -2.85 2.09 -3.01
C ASP A 132 -4.17 2.46 -2.31
N LEU A 133 -4.17 2.57 -0.98
CA LEU A 133 -5.33 3.06 -0.23
C LEU A 133 -5.66 4.52 -0.55
N ASP A 134 -4.64 5.37 -0.71
CA ASP A 134 -4.84 6.79 -1.07
C ASP A 134 -5.38 6.94 -2.50
N ASN A 135 -4.92 6.12 -3.45
CA ASN A 135 -5.49 6.07 -4.81
C ASN A 135 -6.96 5.65 -4.80
N ILE A 136 -7.34 4.69 -3.97
CA ILE A 136 -8.74 4.28 -3.78
C ILE A 136 -9.54 5.42 -3.17
N LEU A 137 -9.04 6.05 -2.10
CA LEU A 137 -9.68 7.19 -1.44
C LEU A 137 -9.92 8.35 -2.42
N GLN A 138 -8.89 8.72 -3.18
CA GLN A 138 -8.99 9.79 -4.18
C GLN A 138 -9.97 9.44 -5.29
N ALA A 139 -9.91 8.24 -5.83
CA ALA A 139 -10.83 7.81 -6.87
C ALA A 139 -12.28 7.79 -6.41
N PHE A 140 -12.55 7.43 -5.18
CA PHE A 140 -13.90 7.46 -4.63
C PHE A 140 -14.40 8.87 -4.38
N ASN A 141 -13.57 9.75 -3.79
CA ASN A 141 -13.96 11.13 -3.52
C ASN A 141 -14.20 11.94 -4.79
N GLU A 142 -13.34 11.80 -5.79
CA GLU A 142 -13.36 12.64 -6.98
C GLU A 142 -14.06 11.96 -8.15
N SER A 143 -13.73 10.69 -8.41
CA SER A 143 -14.13 10.05 -9.66
C SER A 143 -15.46 9.30 -9.56
N LEU A 144 -15.72 8.57 -8.46
CA LEU A 144 -16.97 7.82 -8.32
C LEU A 144 -18.19 8.76 -8.27
N VAL A 145 -18.12 9.81 -7.43
CA VAL A 145 -19.16 10.82 -7.32
C VAL A 145 -19.32 11.55 -8.66
N SER A 146 -18.22 11.96 -9.28
CA SER A 146 -18.21 12.60 -10.59
C SER A 146 -18.86 11.73 -11.66
N VAL A 147 -18.54 10.45 -11.72
CA VAL A 147 -19.14 9.52 -12.70
C VAL A 147 -20.65 9.40 -12.47
N MET A 148 -21.09 9.20 -11.22
CA MET A 148 -22.52 9.07 -10.90
C MET A 148 -23.30 10.35 -11.26
N THR A 149 -22.78 11.51 -10.89
CA THR A 149 -23.43 12.80 -11.16
C THR A 149 -23.44 13.13 -12.65
N ASN A 150 -22.33 12.91 -13.37
CA ASN A 150 -22.24 13.21 -14.79
C ASN A 150 -23.07 12.28 -15.68
N ILE A 151 -23.18 10.98 -15.34
CA ILE A 151 -24.08 10.06 -16.04
C ILE A 151 -25.54 10.50 -15.81
N ALA A 152 -25.92 10.76 -14.58
CA ALA A 152 -27.28 11.21 -14.26
C ALA A 152 -27.62 12.53 -14.94
N LEU A 153 -26.69 13.52 -14.94
CA LEU A 153 -26.85 14.80 -15.61
C LEU A 153 -26.99 14.64 -17.13
N TYR A 154 -26.14 13.83 -17.76
CA TYR A 154 -26.18 13.59 -19.20
C TYR A 154 -27.53 12.99 -19.64
N ILE A 155 -28.02 11.99 -18.90
CA ILE A 155 -29.33 11.39 -19.14
C ILE A 155 -30.45 12.43 -18.92
N GLY A 156 -30.39 13.20 -17.82
CA GLY A 156 -31.36 14.26 -17.50
C GLY A 156 -31.42 15.35 -18.57
N LEU A 157 -30.26 15.83 -19.06
CA LEU A 157 -30.18 16.81 -20.14
C LEU A 157 -30.84 16.26 -21.42
N LEU A 158 -30.54 15.03 -21.83
CA LEU A 158 -31.15 14.44 -23.02
C LEU A 158 -32.68 14.35 -22.89
N ILE A 159 -33.18 13.87 -21.75
CA ILE A 159 -34.64 13.76 -21.52
C ILE A 159 -35.29 15.15 -21.63
N VAL A 160 -34.75 16.18 -20.97
CA VAL A 160 -35.30 17.53 -20.97
C VAL A 160 -35.22 18.18 -22.36
N MET A 161 -34.10 18.03 -23.07
CA MET A 161 -33.93 18.54 -24.43
C MET A 161 -34.98 17.97 -25.39
N PHE A 162 -35.17 16.66 -25.43
CA PHE A 162 -36.16 16.01 -26.29
C PHE A 162 -37.60 16.36 -25.88
N ALA A 163 -37.86 16.52 -24.59
CA ALA A 163 -39.19 16.96 -24.10
C ALA A 163 -39.54 18.41 -24.47
N LYS A 164 -38.53 19.28 -24.65
CA LYS A 164 -38.77 20.70 -24.97
C LYS A 164 -38.86 20.98 -26.48
N ASN A 165 -37.94 20.45 -27.27
CA ASN A 165 -38.01 20.56 -28.73
C ASN A 165 -37.11 19.52 -29.39
N VAL A 166 -37.72 18.57 -30.11
CA VAL A 166 -37.03 17.48 -30.79
C VAL A 166 -36.05 17.97 -31.86
N THR A 167 -36.44 18.98 -32.63
CA THR A 167 -35.61 19.49 -33.73
C THR A 167 -34.36 20.16 -33.20
N LEU A 168 -34.46 21.01 -32.18
CA LEU A 168 -33.30 21.64 -31.54
C LEU A 168 -32.42 20.64 -30.79
N ALA A 169 -33.02 19.61 -30.19
CA ALA A 169 -32.28 18.52 -29.56
C ALA A 169 -31.43 17.77 -30.59
N LEU A 170 -31.98 17.41 -31.74
CA LEU A 170 -31.25 16.77 -32.83
C LEU A 170 -30.12 17.64 -33.38
N ILE A 171 -30.35 18.95 -33.55
CA ILE A 171 -29.32 19.90 -33.97
C ILE A 171 -28.19 19.95 -32.96
N THR A 172 -28.51 19.99 -31.64
CA THR A 172 -27.50 20.00 -30.56
C THR A 172 -26.67 18.72 -30.53
N ILE A 173 -27.28 17.56 -30.76
CA ILE A 173 -26.61 16.25 -30.73
C ILE A 173 -25.82 15.97 -32.03
N ALA A 174 -26.17 16.62 -33.15
CA ALA A 174 -25.58 16.34 -34.46
C ALA A 174 -24.03 16.48 -34.49
N SER A 175 -23.45 17.34 -33.65
CA SER A 175 -21.99 17.52 -33.54
C SER A 175 -21.31 16.49 -32.64
N THR A 176 -22.04 15.65 -31.88
CA THR A 176 -21.51 14.67 -30.93
C THR A 176 -20.57 13.63 -31.57
N PRO A 177 -20.87 13.06 -32.75
CA PRO A 177 -19.95 12.09 -33.35
C PRO A 177 -18.56 12.68 -33.63
N ILE A 178 -18.49 13.94 -34.06
CA ILE A 178 -17.23 14.65 -34.31
C ILE A 178 -16.48 14.86 -32.99
N ALA A 179 -17.19 15.33 -31.94
CA ALA A 179 -16.60 15.54 -30.62
C ALA A 179 -16.05 14.24 -30.02
N VAL A 180 -16.78 13.11 -30.15
CA VAL A 180 -16.34 11.81 -29.67
C VAL A 180 -15.10 11.32 -30.43
N ILE A 181 -15.05 11.47 -31.75
CA ILE A 181 -13.87 11.13 -32.54
C ILE A 181 -12.67 11.96 -32.08
N MET A 182 -12.82 13.27 -31.92
CA MET A 182 -11.75 14.15 -31.42
C MET A 182 -11.31 13.75 -30.01
N LEU A 183 -12.24 13.48 -29.12
CA LEU A 183 -11.96 12.98 -27.76
C LEU A 183 -11.09 11.71 -27.80
N ILE A 184 -11.49 10.71 -28.57
CA ILE A 184 -10.76 9.43 -28.68
C ILE A 184 -9.34 9.65 -29.22
N VAL A 185 -9.17 10.51 -30.24
CA VAL A 185 -7.85 10.82 -30.82
C VAL A 185 -6.97 11.50 -29.79
N ILE A 186 -7.48 12.52 -29.09
CA ILE A 186 -6.73 13.27 -28.07
C ILE A 186 -6.35 12.34 -26.91
N LEU A 187 -7.27 11.52 -26.41
CA LEU A 187 -6.98 10.58 -25.32
C LEU A 187 -5.92 9.52 -25.70
N LYS A 188 -5.94 9.01 -26.95
CA LYS A 188 -4.89 8.09 -27.43
C LYS A 188 -3.52 8.77 -27.46
N LEU A 189 -3.45 10.02 -27.94
CA LEU A 189 -2.20 10.77 -27.98
C LEU A 189 -1.72 11.14 -26.57
N ALA A 190 -2.60 11.61 -25.72
CA ALA A 190 -2.31 11.91 -24.31
C ALA A 190 -1.74 10.68 -23.61
N ARG A 191 -2.41 9.52 -23.70
CA ARG A 191 -1.92 8.26 -23.11
C ARG A 191 -0.54 7.85 -23.61
N LYS A 192 -0.31 7.95 -24.93
CA LYS A 192 1.00 7.62 -25.53
C LYS A 192 2.12 8.47 -24.93
N TYR A 193 1.93 9.78 -24.85
CA TYR A 193 2.98 10.68 -24.38
C TYR A 193 3.09 10.75 -22.86
N THR A 194 2.01 10.51 -22.11
CA THR A 194 2.08 10.34 -20.65
C THR A 194 2.85 9.08 -20.27
N ASN A 195 2.63 7.95 -20.98
CA ASN A 195 3.41 6.73 -20.76
C ASN A 195 4.90 6.95 -21.10
N LEU A 196 5.20 7.70 -22.20
CA LEU A 196 6.57 8.06 -22.53
C LEU A 196 7.21 8.92 -21.43
N GLN A 197 6.47 9.91 -20.92
CA GLN A 197 6.91 10.75 -19.80
C GLN A 197 7.25 9.91 -18.56
N GLN A 198 6.35 9.02 -18.14
CA GLN A 198 6.60 8.13 -16.99
C GLN A 198 7.83 7.26 -17.19
N LYS A 199 8.04 6.71 -18.41
CA LYS A 199 9.22 5.91 -18.73
C LYS A 199 10.51 6.73 -18.62
N GLU A 200 10.55 7.95 -19.14
CA GLU A 200 11.75 8.79 -19.08
C GLU A 200 12.01 9.32 -17.65
N VAL A 201 10.95 9.61 -16.86
CA VAL A 201 11.08 9.94 -15.43
C VAL A 201 11.65 8.75 -14.66
N GLY A 202 11.19 7.52 -14.93
CA GLY A 202 11.73 6.31 -14.32
C GLY A 202 13.22 6.12 -14.59
N LYS A 203 13.68 6.38 -15.83
CA LYS A 203 15.11 6.32 -16.17
C LYS A 203 15.92 7.40 -15.45
N LEU A 204 15.39 8.62 -15.36
CA LEU A 204 16.07 9.71 -14.64
C LEU A 204 16.21 9.37 -13.16
N ASN A 205 15.14 8.85 -12.53
CA ASN A 205 15.18 8.43 -11.13
C ASN A 205 16.20 7.32 -10.89
N ALA A 206 16.26 6.30 -11.76
CA ALA A 206 17.26 5.24 -11.67
C ALA A 206 18.68 5.79 -11.80
N TYR A 207 18.91 6.73 -12.73
CA TYR A 207 20.21 7.39 -12.89
C TYR A 207 20.60 8.21 -11.66
N MET A 208 19.65 8.93 -11.06
CA MET A 208 19.86 9.69 -9.83
C MET A 208 20.18 8.76 -8.65
N ASP A 209 19.44 7.68 -8.49
CA ASP A 209 19.66 6.70 -7.43
C ASP A 209 21.06 6.06 -7.54
N GLU A 210 21.45 5.63 -8.74
CA GLU A 210 22.79 5.11 -9.02
C GLU A 210 23.88 6.15 -8.71
N SER A 211 23.68 7.41 -9.13
CA SER A 211 24.64 8.50 -8.92
C SER A 211 24.79 8.87 -7.43
N ILE A 212 23.68 8.89 -6.68
CA ILE A 212 23.69 9.19 -5.23
C ILE A 212 24.33 8.03 -4.46
N SER A 213 23.94 6.80 -4.75
CA SER A 213 24.51 5.61 -4.11
C SER A 213 26.00 5.46 -4.42
N GLY A 214 26.41 5.79 -5.65
CA GLY A 214 27.79 5.78 -6.11
C GLY A 214 28.61 7.05 -5.82
N GLN A 215 28.06 8.04 -5.08
CA GLN A 215 28.66 9.37 -4.93
C GLN A 215 30.12 9.35 -4.44
N LYS A 216 30.46 8.46 -3.52
CA LYS A 216 31.84 8.30 -3.05
C LYS A 216 32.80 7.90 -4.18
N ALA A 217 32.37 6.96 -5.04
CA ALA A 217 33.17 6.53 -6.19
C ALA A 217 33.29 7.66 -7.24
N VAL A 218 32.21 8.37 -7.51
CA VAL A 218 32.20 9.53 -8.42
C VAL A 218 33.22 10.59 -7.99
N ILE A 219 33.26 10.91 -6.69
CA ILE A 219 34.21 11.91 -6.13
C ILE A 219 35.66 11.40 -6.22
N VAL A 220 35.91 10.15 -5.80
CA VAL A 220 37.27 9.57 -5.79
C VAL A 220 37.85 9.44 -7.20
N GLN A 221 36.99 9.13 -8.18
CA GLN A 221 37.43 8.99 -9.59
C GLN A 221 37.46 10.33 -10.35
N GLY A 222 36.93 11.41 -9.78
CA GLY A 222 36.96 12.74 -10.43
C GLY A 222 36.04 12.86 -11.64
N ILE A 223 34.95 12.06 -11.72
CA ILE A 223 34.05 12.00 -12.90
C ILE A 223 32.73 12.78 -12.69
N GLN A 224 32.74 13.79 -11.81
CA GLN A 224 31.55 14.59 -11.50
C GLN A 224 30.96 15.27 -12.74
N ASP A 225 31.80 15.80 -13.61
CA ASP A 225 31.35 16.49 -14.83
C ASP A 225 30.67 15.54 -15.81
N ASP A 226 31.13 14.29 -15.92
CA ASP A 226 30.52 13.28 -16.77
C ASP A 226 29.14 12.86 -16.22
N VAL A 227 29.03 12.71 -14.89
CA VAL A 227 27.75 12.41 -14.22
C VAL A 227 26.76 13.56 -14.40
N ILE A 228 27.21 14.82 -14.28
CA ILE A 228 26.38 16.00 -14.53
C ILE A 228 25.92 16.04 -15.98
N ALA A 229 26.81 15.78 -16.95
CA ALA A 229 26.46 15.72 -18.35
C ALA A 229 25.41 14.64 -18.66
N GLY A 230 25.57 13.44 -18.07
CA GLY A 230 24.59 12.37 -18.18
C GLY A 230 23.22 12.73 -17.59
N PHE A 231 23.21 13.39 -16.42
CA PHE A 231 21.96 13.90 -15.81
C PHE A 231 21.27 14.93 -16.71
N VAL A 232 22.02 15.89 -17.28
CA VAL A 232 21.48 16.91 -18.18
C VAL A 232 20.84 16.26 -19.41
N GLU A 233 21.46 15.23 -19.98
CA GLU A 233 20.91 14.50 -21.12
C GLU A 233 19.60 13.79 -20.77
N GLN A 234 19.56 13.05 -19.64
CA GLN A 234 18.34 12.37 -19.19
C GLN A 234 17.24 13.37 -18.86
N ASN A 235 17.56 14.47 -18.17
CA ASN A 235 16.60 15.52 -17.83
C ASN A 235 16.02 16.20 -19.07
N GLU A 236 16.83 16.39 -20.12
CA GLU A 236 16.33 16.94 -21.40
C GLU A 236 15.35 15.98 -22.09
N ARG A 237 15.58 14.67 -22.01
CA ARG A 237 14.61 13.66 -22.49
C ARG A 237 13.29 13.73 -21.70
N VAL A 238 13.36 13.84 -20.36
CA VAL A 238 12.20 14.04 -19.49
C VAL A 238 11.48 15.34 -19.86
N ARG A 239 12.21 16.45 -20.03
CA ARG A 239 11.62 17.74 -20.42
C ARG A 239 10.80 17.65 -21.70
N LYS A 240 11.36 17.02 -22.75
CA LYS A 240 10.69 16.84 -24.06
C LYS A 240 9.45 15.93 -23.93
N ALA A 241 9.55 14.84 -23.18
CA ALA A 241 8.45 13.92 -22.96
C ALA A 241 7.32 14.58 -22.14
N THR A 242 7.68 15.31 -21.07
CA THR A 242 6.75 16.06 -20.22
C THR A 242 6.01 17.15 -21.00
N PHE A 243 6.73 17.91 -21.85
CA PHE A 243 6.09 18.92 -22.68
C PHE A 243 5.00 18.30 -23.57
N LYS A 244 5.33 17.21 -24.29
CA LYS A 244 4.36 16.52 -25.15
C LYS A 244 3.22 15.88 -24.33
N GLY A 245 3.52 15.26 -23.21
CA GLY A 245 2.52 14.67 -22.31
C GLY A 245 1.50 15.72 -21.84
N ARG A 246 2.00 16.85 -21.32
CA ARG A 246 1.15 17.97 -20.85
C ARG A 246 0.40 18.66 -21.96
N LEU A 247 1.01 18.83 -23.16
CA LEU A 247 0.35 19.41 -24.32
C LEU A 247 -0.89 18.60 -24.70
N PHE A 248 -0.74 17.29 -24.94
CA PHE A 248 -1.85 16.46 -25.38
C PHE A 248 -2.88 16.19 -24.25
N SER A 249 -2.48 16.14 -22.99
CA SER A 249 -3.43 16.06 -21.88
C SER A 249 -4.17 17.38 -21.66
N GLY A 250 -3.48 18.51 -21.78
CA GLY A 250 -4.05 19.85 -21.55
C GLY A 250 -4.94 20.36 -22.68
N ILE A 251 -4.74 19.92 -23.93
CA ILE A 251 -5.51 20.39 -25.09
C ILE A 251 -6.97 19.85 -25.09
N LEU A 252 -7.27 18.82 -24.32
CA LEU A 252 -8.59 18.19 -24.26
C LEU A 252 -9.67 19.22 -23.89
N PHE A 253 -9.47 19.94 -22.78
CA PHE A 253 -10.44 20.90 -22.28
C PHE A 253 -10.69 22.07 -23.23
N PRO A 254 -9.68 22.77 -23.78
CA PRO A 254 -9.90 23.84 -24.79
C PRO A 254 -10.59 23.33 -26.05
N VAL A 255 -10.26 22.17 -26.57
CA VAL A 255 -10.87 21.62 -27.78
C VAL A 255 -12.34 21.30 -27.55
N MET A 256 -12.66 20.63 -26.43
CA MET A 256 -14.07 20.31 -26.13
C MET A 256 -14.92 21.56 -25.82
N ASN A 257 -14.34 22.57 -25.16
CA ASN A 257 -15.01 23.86 -25.00
C ASN A 257 -15.19 24.56 -26.34
N GLY A 258 -14.20 24.52 -27.22
CA GLY A 258 -14.33 25.01 -28.59
C GLY A 258 -15.46 24.32 -29.34
N MET A 259 -15.60 23.00 -29.22
CA MET A 259 -16.74 22.26 -29.78
C MET A 259 -18.08 22.70 -29.20
N SER A 260 -18.13 22.97 -27.89
CA SER A 260 -19.34 23.52 -27.24
C SER A 260 -19.72 24.89 -27.80
N LEU A 261 -18.75 25.77 -28.05
CA LEU A 261 -18.98 27.08 -28.67
C LEU A 261 -19.45 26.97 -30.13
N VAL A 262 -18.82 26.08 -30.90
CA VAL A 262 -19.25 25.79 -32.29
C VAL A 262 -20.68 25.24 -32.29
N ASN A 263 -21.00 24.34 -31.39
CA ASN A 263 -22.35 23.80 -31.25
C ASN A 263 -23.37 24.91 -30.86
N THR A 264 -22.98 25.77 -29.94
CA THR A 264 -23.79 26.96 -29.57
C THR A 264 -24.05 27.84 -30.78
N ALA A 265 -23.04 28.12 -31.62
CA ALA A 265 -23.22 28.89 -32.85
C ALA A 265 -24.16 28.20 -33.85
N ILE A 266 -24.03 26.86 -34.01
CA ILE A 266 -24.94 26.08 -34.85
C ILE A 266 -26.39 26.16 -34.33
N VAL A 267 -26.61 26.03 -33.02
CA VAL A 267 -27.94 26.13 -32.40
C VAL A 267 -28.52 27.53 -32.61
N ILE A 268 -27.72 28.60 -32.44
CA ILE A 268 -28.19 29.97 -32.68
C ILE A 268 -28.54 30.14 -34.16
N PHE A 269 -27.65 29.79 -35.09
CA PHE A 269 -27.87 30.07 -36.51
C PHE A 269 -28.96 29.18 -37.11
N VAL A 270 -28.82 27.87 -37.01
CA VAL A 270 -29.77 26.90 -37.60
C VAL A 270 -31.06 26.87 -36.81
N GLY A 271 -30.97 26.91 -35.46
CA GLY A 271 -32.16 26.95 -34.60
C GLY A 271 -33.01 28.19 -34.83
N SER A 272 -32.39 29.36 -34.97
CA SER A 272 -33.12 30.60 -35.30
C SER A 272 -33.78 30.49 -36.67
N ALA A 273 -33.08 29.99 -37.70
CA ALA A 273 -33.62 29.81 -39.02
C ALA A 273 -34.84 28.87 -39.05
N VAL A 274 -34.79 27.78 -38.26
CA VAL A 274 -35.89 26.81 -38.15
C VAL A 274 -37.08 27.40 -37.38
N LEU A 275 -36.83 27.99 -36.19
CA LEU A 275 -37.89 28.49 -35.31
C LEU A 275 -38.60 29.75 -35.85
N LEU A 276 -37.85 30.70 -36.46
CA LEU A 276 -38.44 31.91 -37.00
C LEU A 276 -39.22 31.69 -38.29
N ASN A 277 -38.96 30.58 -39.01
CA ASN A 277 -39.76 30.19 -40.18
C ASN A 277 -41.00 29.35 -39.80
N ASP A 278 -41.09 28.86 -38.55
CA ASP A 278 -42.29 28.15 -38.09
C ASP A 278 -43.37 29.12 -37.64
N LYS A 279 -44.40 29.26 -38.50
CA LYS A 279 -45.54 30.18 -38.26
C LYS A 279 -46.37 29.82 -37.01
N ASN A 280 -46.16 28.65 -36.41
CA ASN A 280 -46.88 28.19 -35.21
C ASN A 280 -46.19 28.62 -33.92
N ILE A 281 -44.98 29.17 -33.96
CA ILE A 281 -44.21 29.56 -32.78
C ILE A 281 -44.14 31.10 -32.72
N GLU A 282 -44.59 31.65 -31.59
CA GLU A 282 -44.45 33.08 -31.31
C GLU A 282 -42.98 33.48 -31.18
N THR A 283 -42.62 34.68 -31.65
CA THR A 283 -41.22 35.16 -31.64
C THR A 283 -40.60 35.17 -30.23
N ALA A 284 -41.36 35.52 -29.20
CA ALA A 284 -40.91 35.54 -27.82
C ALA A 284 -40.56 34.10 -27.34
N THR A 285 -41.39 33.11 -27.68
CA THR A 285 -41.14 31.68 -27.39
C THR A 285 -39.94 31.17 -28.15
N ALA A 286 -39.76 31.55 -29.41
CA ALA A 286 -38.59 31.18 -30.21
C ALA A 286 -37.28 31.70 -29.59
N LEU A 287 -37.24 32.94 -29.13
CA LEU A 287 -36.09 33.52 -28.42
C LEU A 287 -35.76 32.76 -27.13
N GLY A 288 -36.77 32.46 -26.33
CA GLY A 288 -36.59 31.68 -25.12
C GLY A 288 -36.04 30.26 -25.38
N LEU A 289 -36.56 29.59 -26.42
CA LEU A 289 -36.03 28.27 -26.84
C LEU A 289 -34.57 28.33 -27.32
N ILE A 290 -34.20 29.38 -28.08
CA ILE A 290 -32.82 29.58 -28.52
C ILE A 290 -31.89 29.72 -27.31
N VAL A 291 -32.24 30.58 -26.35
CA VAL A 291 -31.45 30.79 -25.14
C VAL A 291 -31.36 29.51 -24.31
N MET A 292 -32.45 28.77 -24.15
CA MET A 292 -32.50 27.49 -23.47
C MET A 292 -31.52 26.50 -24.13
N PHE A 293 -31.57 26.33 -25.44
CA PHE A 293 -30.71 25.36 -26.15
C PHE A 293 -29.27 25.84 -26.29
N THR A 294 -28.96 27.12 -26.24
CA THR A 294 -27.56 27.59 -26.10
C THR A 294 -26.96 27.18 -24.78
N GLN A 295 -27.72 27.24 -23.68
CA GLN A 295 -27.26 26.77 -22.38
C GLN A 295 -27.14 25.24 -22.35
N PHE A 296 -28.07 24.49 -22.95
CA PHE A 296 -27.92 23.07 -23.11
C PHE A 296 -26.66 22.71 -23.91
N SER A 297 -26.36 23.43 -25.00
CA SER A 297 -25.13 23.21 -25.79
C SER A 297 -23.87 23.39 -24.96
N GLN A 298 -23.84 24.35 -24.05
CA GLN A 298 -22.71 24.58 -23.16
C GLN A 298 -22.58 23.48 -22.09
N GLN A 299 -23.68 23.00 -21.52
CA GLN A 299 -23.67 21.97 -20.49
C GLN A 299 -23.50 20.57 -21.06
N TYR A 300 -23.85 20.32 -22.32
CA TYR A 300 -23.90 18.99 -22.93
C TYR A 300 -22.55 18.26 -23.00
N TYR A 301 -21.45 18.99 -23.24
CA TYR A 301 -20.13 18.41 -23.38
C TYR A 301 -19.40 18.22 -22.03
N GLN A 302 -19.81 18.92 -20.98
CA GLN A 302 -19.15 18.87 -19.68
C GLN A 302 -19.13 17.45 -19.05
N PRO A 303 -20.25 16.71 -19.02
CA PRO A 303 -20.25 15.33 -18.53
C PRO A 303 -19.29 14.41 -19.30
N ILE A 304 -19.19 14.58 -20.62
CA ILE A 304 -18.30 13.77 -21.47
C ILE A 304 -16.83 14.00 -21.09
N ILE A 305 -16.44 15.25 -20.88
CA ILE A 305 -15.09 15.65 -20.46
C ILE A 305 -14.76 15.06 -19.08
N GLN A 306 -15.68 15.22 -18.13
CA GLN A 306 -15.48 14.75 -16.76
C GLN A 306 -15.39 13.23 -16.64
N LEU A 307 -16.23 12.50 -17.38
CA LEU A 307 -16.15 11.04 -17.44
C LEU A 307 -14.80 10.57 -18.01
N ALA A 308 -14.31 11.26 -19.07
CA ALA A 308 -13.00 10.95 -19.64
C ALA A 308 -11.84 11.25 -18.67
N ALA A 309 -11.92 12.35 -17.92
CA ALA A 309 -10.91 12.73 -16.93
C ALA A 309 -10.89 11.77 -15.72
N SER A 310 -12.06 11.31 -15.26
CA SER A 310 -12.18 10.39 -14.13
C SER A 310 -11.66 8.98 -14.40
N TRP A 311 -11.52 8.57 -15.67
CA TRP A 311 -11.13 7.21 -16.03
C TRP A 311 -9.76 6.81 -15.50
N GLY A 312 -8.77 7.73 -15.53
CA GLY A 312 -7.42 7.47 -15.06
C GLY A 312 -7.36 7.15 -13.56
N SER A 313 -8.04 7.94 -12.74
CA SER A 313 -8.11 7.73 -11.28
C SER A 313 -8.83 6.43 -10.93
N LEU A 314 -9.91 6.11 -11.64
CA LEU A 314 -10.62 4.83 -11.45
C LEU A 314 -9.72 3.63 -11.79
N GLN A 315 -8.91 3.71 -12.85
CA GLN A 315 -7.99 2.64 -13.22
C GLN A 315 -6.93 2.42 -12.14
N LEU A 316 -6.37 3.49 -11.55
CA LEU A 316 -5.42 3.39 -10.44
C LEU A 316 -6.05 2.76 -9.19
N ALA A 317 -7.30 3.14 -8.87
CA ALA A 317 -8.02 2.55 -7.76
C ALA A 317 -8.31 1.07 -7.95
N PHE A 318 -8.67 0.63 -9.16
CA PHE A 318 -8.88 -0.78 -9.46
C PHE A 318 -7.57 -1.56 -9.32
N THR A 319 -6.45 -1.03 -9.82
CA THR A 319 -5.13 -1.66 -9.66
C THR A 319 -4.73 -1.76 -8.18
N GLY A 320 -4.93 -0.69 -7.40
CA GLY A 320 -4.67 -0.70 -5.96
C GLY A 320 -5.57 -1.70 -5.22
N ALA A 321 -6.84 -1.77 -5.59
CA ALA A 321 -7.78 -2.73 -5.01
C ALA A 321 -7.40 -4.18 -5.31
N ASP A 322 -6.93 -4.50 -6.53
CA ASP A 322 -6.47 -5.84 -6.88
C ASP A 322 -5.25 -6.25 -6.04
N ARG A 323 -4.29 -5.34 -5.80
CA ARG A 323 -3.13 -5.58 -4.93
C ARG A 323 -3.50 -5.76 -3.47
N ILE A 324 -4.45 -4.98 -2.98
CA ILE A 324 -4.99 -5.11 -1.60
C ILE A 324 -5.75 -6.42 -1.46
N GLN A 325 -6.56 -6.80 -2.48
CA GLN A 325 -7.28 -8.07 -2.49
C GLN A 325 -6.34 -9.27 -2.47
N GLU A 326 -5.22 -9.22 -3.22
CA GLU A 326 -4.17 -10.23 -3.18
C GLU A 326 -3.65 -10.46 -1.75
N MET A 327 -3.46 -9.39 -0.98
CA MET A 327 -3.04 -9.49 0.42
C MET A 327 -4.14 -10.08 1.32
N PHE A 328 -5.42 -9.76 1.08
CA PHE A 328 -6.53 -10.39 1.81
C PHE A 328 -6.70 -11.88 1.46
N ASP A 329 -6.42 -12.28 0.23
CA ASP A 329 -6.48 -13.66 -0.25
C ASP A 329 -5.23 -14.48 0.13
N ALA A 330 -4.14 -13.82 0.61
CA ALA A 330 -2.92 -14.49 1.03
C ALA A 330 -3.16 -15.43 2.23
N GLU A 331 -2.40 -16.51 2.28
CA GLU A 331 -2.50 -17.54 3.33
C GLU A 331 -2.14 -16.98 4.71
N GLU A 332 -2.96 -17.30 5.69
CA GLU A 332 -2.70 -17.01 7.10
C GLU A 332 -1.98 -18.19 7.76
N GLU A 333 -1.25 -17.90 8.84
CA GLU A 333 -0.62 -18.95 9.65
C GLU A 333 -1.67 -19.95 10.15
N VAL A 334 -1.38 -21.24 9.96
CA VAL A 334 -2.26 -22.32 10.43
C VAL A 334 -2.20 -22.39 11.97
N ARG A 335 -3.31 -22.07 12.60
CA ARG A 335 -3.49 -22.14 14.05
C ARG A 335 -4.50 -23.21 14.39
N PRO A 336 -4.09 -24.39 14.89
CA PRO A 336 -5.01 -25.45 15.21
C PRO A 336 -6.00 -25.02 16.31
N GLN A 337 -7.29 -25.28 16.12
CA GLN A 337 -8.29 -24.99 17.13
C GLN A 337 -8.15 -25.94 18.34
N ASN A 338 -8.20 -25.40 19.55
CA ASN A 338 -8.06 -26.16 20.81
C ASN A 338 -6.73 -26.93 20.94
N ALA A 339 -5.66 -26.45 20.30
CA ALA A 339 -4.34 -27.03 20.47
C ALA A 339 -3.85 -26.85 21.92
N PRO A 340 -3.18 -27.85 22.51
CA PRO A 340 -2.62 -27.70 23.85
C PRO A 340 -1.50 -26.69 23.88
N ALA A 341 -1.44 -25.91 24.95
CA ALA A 341 -0.34 -25.00 25.20
C ALA A 341 0.95 -25.76 25.47
N PHE A 342 2.07 -25.29 24.88
CA PHE A 342 3.40 -25.73 25.25
C PHE A 342 3.84 -24.97 26.51
N THR A 343 4.12 -25.68 27.58
CA THR A 343 4.44 -25.07 28.89
C THR A 343 5.91 -25.22 29.28
N GLU A 344 6.48 -26.41 29.12
CA GLU A 344 7.85 -26.73 29.55
C GLU A 344 8.46 -27.79 28.65
N LEU A 345 9.75 -27.61 28.31
CA LEU A 345 10.58 -28.61 27.65
C LEU A 345 11.18 -29.56 28.71
N ARG A 346 10.97 -30.87 28.59
CA ARG A 346 11.41 -31.89 29.55
C ARG A 346 12.50 -32.79 29.02
N GLU A 347 12.37 -33.26 27.78
CA GLU A 347 13.29 -34.23 27.15
C GLU A 347 14.21 -33.52 26.14
N GLY A 348 13.64 -32.75 25.23
CA GLY A 348 14.42 -32.04 24.20
C GLY A 348 13.66 -31.79 22.92
N VAL A 349 14.41 -31.40 21.90
CA VAL A 349 13.92 -31.11 20.53
C VAL A 349 14.46 -32.17 19.58
N GLU A 350 13.60 -32.76 18.76
CA GLU A 350 13.98 -33.74 17.75
C GLU A 350 13.49 -33.29 16.36
N ILE A 351 14.39 -33.35 15.40
CA ILE A 351 14.15 -33.17 13.97
C ILE A 351 14.34 -34.54 13.34
N ARG A 352 13.31 -35.10 12.66
CA ARG A 352 13.33 -36.45 12.09
C ARG A 352 12.99 -36.44 10.61
N ASN A 353 13.96 -36.88 9.78
CA ASN A 353 13.83 -37.08 8.34
C ASN A 353 13.15 -35.90 7.65
N VAL A 354 13.62 -34.67 7.94
CA VAL A 354 13.00 -33.45 7.46
C VAL A 354 13.48 -33.13 6.06
N ASP A 355 12.50 -33.02 5.15
CA ASP A 355 12.65 -32.41 3.83
C ASP A 355 11.95 -31.02 3.82
N PHE A 356 12.59 -30.06 3.16
CA PHE A 356 12.01 -28.71 3.07
C PHE A 356 12.47 -27.94 1.83
N SER A 357 11.53 -27.19 1.26
CA SER A 357 11.71 -26.31 0.08
C SER A 357 10.98 -24.98 0.26
N TYR A 358 11.66 -23.83 0.11
CA TYR A 358 10.97 -22.53 0.03
C TYR A 358 10.13 -22.36 -1.25
N LEU A 359 10.56 -23.02 -2.33
CA LEU A 359 9.87 -23.03 -3.63
C LEU A 359 9.71 -24.47 -4.09
N PRO A 360 8.52 -24.84 -4.61
CA PRO A 360 8.29 -26.20 -5.12
C PRO A 360 9.38 -26.63 -6.12
N GLY A 361 9.94 -27.82 -5.91
CA GLY A 361 10.97 -28.40 -6.77
C GLY A 361 12.41 -27.90 -6.55
N LYS A 362 12.65 -27.07 -5.51
CA LYS A 362 13.99 -26.62 -5.11
C LYS A 362 14.27 -27.01 -3.66
N PRO A 363 14.63 -28.28 -3.38
CA PRO A 363 14.89 -28.75 -2.01
C PRO A 363 16.10 -28.02 -1.40
N ILE A 364 15.90 -27.53 -0.16
CA ILE A 364 16.94 -26.89 0.65
C ILE A 364 17.44 -27.84 1.74
N LEU A 365 16.55 -28.59 2.39
CA LEU A 365 16.90 -29.65 3.33
C LEU A 365 16.43 -31.00 2.79
N LYS A 366 17.22 -32.04 3.01
CA LYS A 366 16.99 -33.39 2.52
C LYS A 366 17.33 -34.38 3.63
N ASP A 367 16.33 -35.12 4.10
CA ASP A 367 16.45 -36.17 5.12
C ASP A 367 17.23 -35.73 6.36
N VAL A 368 17.03 -34.51 6.84
CA VAL A 368 17.76 -33.96 7.99
C VAL A 368 17.20 -34.51 9.28
N SER A 369 18.10 -35.10 10.08
CA SER A 369 17.78 -35.64 11.42
C SER A 369 18.76 -35.11 12.45
N ILE A 370 18.25 -34.46 13.53
CA ILE A 370 19.04 -33.84 14.61
C ILE A 370 18.32 -34.10 15.93
N SER A 371 19.06 -34.51 16.97
CA SER A 371 18.55 -34.62 18.33
C SER A 371 19.24 -33.62 19.24
N ALA A 372 18.46 -32.83 19.96
CA ALA A 372 18.91 -31.80 20.90
C ALA A 372 18.29 -32.06 22.29
N PRO A 373 18.95 -32.84 23.17
CA PRO A 373 18.47 -33.07 24.53
C PRO A 373 18.35 -31.78 25.33
N LYS A 374 17.45 -31.76 26.34
CA LYS A 374 17.25 -30.61 27.22
C LYS A 374 18.56 -30.08 27.79
N GLY A 375 18.77 -28.77 27.71
CA GLY A 375 19.93 -28.06 28.27
C GLY A 375 21.24 -28.26 27.49
N LYS A 376 21.19 -28.86 26.28
CA LYS A 376 22.35 -29.06 25.42
C LYS A 376 22.45 -27.99 24.34
N MET A 377 23.69 -27.63 24.00
CA MET A 377 24.00 -26.71 22.92
C MET A 377 24.39 -27.43 21.64
N ILE A 378 23.65 -27.24 20.59
CA ILE A 378 23.86 -27.79 19.25
C ILE A 378 24.41 -26.70 18.34
N ALA A 379 25.66 -26.85 17.90
CA ALA A 379 26.24 -25.95 16.89
C ALA A 379 25.96 -26.48 15.48
N VAL A 380 25.43 -25.65 14.62
CA VAL A 380 25.20 -25.98 13.20
C VAL A 380 26.25 -25.25 12.37
N VAL A 381 27.12 -26.00 11.68
CA VAL A 381 28.20 -25.47 10.85
C VAL A 381 28.05 -25.93 9.40
N GLY A 382 28.62 -25.18 8.46
CA GLY A 382 28.59 -25.51 7.03
C GLY A 382 28.75 -24.29 6.16
N PRO A 383 28.96 -24.45 4.85
CA PRO A 383 29.11 -23.35 3.91
C PRO A 383 27.83 -22.53 3.79
N THR A 384 27.96 -21.33 3.23
CA THR A 384 26.79 -20.48 2.90
C THR A 384 25.87 -21.22 1.95
N GLY A 385 24.56 -21.17 2.21
CA GLY A 385 23.55 -21.87 1.40
C GLY A 385 23.35 -23.35 1.77
N SER A 386 24.02 -23.89 2.80
CA SER A 386 23.83 -25.30 3.22
C SER A 386 22.51 -25.59 3.93
N GLY A 387 21.70 -24.56 4.31
CA GLY A 387 20.42 -24.75 4.99
C GLY A 387 20.41 -24.46 6.49
N LYS A 388 21.48 -23.87 7.07
CA LYS A 388 21.59 -23.59 8.52
C LYS A 388 20.44 -22.69 9.03
N THR A 389 20.25 -21.54 8.42
CA THR A 389 19.16 -20.61 8.76
C THR A 389 17.78 -21.22 8.53
N THR A 390 17.67 -22.13 7.55
CA THR A 390 16.42 -22.85 7.28
C THR A 390 16.01 -23.74 8.45
N ILE A 391 16.95 -24.47 9.07
CA ILE A 391 16.67 -25.26 10.26
C ILE A 391 16.11 -24.37 11.38
N MET A 392 16.71 -23.18 11.60
CA MET A 392 16.26 -22.25 12.63
C MET A 392 14.84 -21.75 12.37
N ASN A 393 14.51 -21.43 11.11
CA ASN A 393 13.17 -21.02 10.70
C ASN A 393 12.12 -22.11 10.93
N LEU A 394 12.50 -23.37 10.72
CA LEU A 394 11.62 -24.52 10.94
C LEU A 394 11.38 -24.81 12.43
N ILE A 395 12.40 -24.68 13.30
CA ILE A 395 12.23 -24.84 14.76
C ILE A 395 11.28 -23.79 15.33
N ASN A 396 11.32 -22.53 14.82
CA ASN A 396 10.38 -21.47 15.19
C ASN A 396 8.98 -21.65 14.58
N ARG A 397 8.82 -22.66 13.71
CA ARG A 397 7.62 -22.86 12.93
C ARG A 397 7.21 -21.60 12.14
N PHE A 398 8.22 -20.92 11.53
CA PHE A 398 7.96 -19.89 10.51
C PHE A 398 7.51 -20.51 9.19
N TYR A 399 7.88 -21.77 9.00
CA TYR A 399 7.48 -22.64 7.90
C TYR A 399 7.18 -24.04 8.46
N ASP A 400 6.23 -24.74 7.86
CA ASP A 400 6.00 -26.15 8.11
C ASP A 400 6.87 -27.00 7.16
N VAL A 401 7.30 -28.19 7.60
CA VAL A 401 8.15 -29.10 6.81
C VAL A 401 7.36 -29.77 5.67
N ASP A 402 8.03 -30.05 4.54
CA ASP A 402 7.43 -30.78 3.42
C ASP A 402 7.25 -32.27 3.75
N ALA A 403 8.24 -32.87 4.42
CA ALA A 403 8.19 -34.25 4.93
C ALA A 403 8.95 -34.35 6.28
N GLY A 404 8.71 -35.40 7.02
CA GLY A 404 9.27 -35.59 8.35
C GLY A 404 8.52 -34.79 9.42
N SER A 405 9.19 -34.61 10.57
CA SER A 405 8.62 -33.91 11.72
C SER A 405 9.66 -33.20 12.57
N ILE A 406 9.24 -32.12 13.21
CA ILE A 406 9.97 -31.47 14.31
C ILE A 406 9.12 -31.63 15.55
N SER A 407 9.68 -32.16 16.60
CA SER A 407 8.95 -32.47 17.83
C SER A 407 9.64 -31.89 19.08
N PHE A 408 8.82 -31.39 20.00
CA PHE A 408 9.22 -31.02 21.34
C PHE A 408 8.67 -32.08 22.31
N ASP A 409 9.54 -32.73 23.08
CA ASP A 409 9.18 -33.83 23.97
C ASP A 409 8.39 -34.95 23.28
N GLY A 410 8.78 -35.31 22.04
CA GLY A 410 8.15 -36.35 21.24
C GLY A 410 6.80 -35.95 20.56
N ARG A 411 6.30 -34.73 20.77
CA ARG A 411 5.08 -34.22 20.13
C ARG A 411 5.42 -33.21 19.03
N ASP A 412 4.79 -33.38 17.88
CA ASP A 412 5.00 -32.48 16.71
C ASP A 412 4.65 -31.04 17.03
N ILE A 413 5.51 -30.09 16.64
CA ILE A 413 5.30 -28.64 16.88
C ILE A 413 4.04 -28.11 16.19
N ARG A 414 3.54 -28.77 15.15
CA ARG A 414 2.30 -28.41 14.44
C ARG A 414 1.03 -28.65 15.27
N GLU A 415 1.12 -29.48 16.31
CA GLU A 415 0.01 -29.82 17.19
C GLU A 415 -0.14 -28.90 18.41
N PHE A 416 0.83 -28.01 18.66
CA PHE A 416 0.77 -27.06 19.77
C PHE A 416 0.07 -25.76 19.38
N ASP A 417 -0.46 -25.06 20.41
CA ASP A 417 -0.83 -23.65 20.26
C ASP A 417 0.41 -22.83 19.91
N LEU A 418 0.32 -22.10 18.78
CA LEU A 418 1.47 -21.43 18.18
C LEU A 418 2.03 -20.31 19.06
N ASP A 419 1.17 -19.56 19.74
CA ASP A 419 1.60 -18.45 20.61
C ASP A 419 2.32 -18.99 21.85
N SER A 420 1.82 -20.06 22.45
CA SER A 420 2.46 -20.72 23.59
C SER A 420 3.81 -21.36 23.20
N LEU A 421 3.90 -21.98 22.01
CA LEU A 421 5.14 -22.54 21.50
C LEU A 421 6.20 -21.43 21.32
N ARG A 422 5.88 -20.38 20.57
CA ARG A 422 6.79 -19.26 20.29
C ARG A 422 7.18 -18.48 21.55
N SER A 423 6.33 -18.41 22.57
CA SER A 423 6.68 -17.77 23.83
C SER A 423 7.81 -18.47 24.59
N LYS A 424 8.08 -19.74 24.27
CA LYS A 424 9.13 -20.56 24.87
C LYS A 424 10.35 -20.78 23.96
N VAL A 425 10.30 -20.24 22.74
CA VAL A 425 11.43 -20.24 21.79
C VAL A 425 11.95 -18.81 21.67
N GLY A 426 13.17 -18.57 22.10
CA GLY A 426 13.85 -17.29 21.94
C GLY A 426 14.72 -17.30 20.68
N ILE A 427 14.76 -16.18 19.98
CA ILE A 427 15.61 -16.00 18.80
C ILE A 427 16.47 -14.75 18.95
N VAL A 428 17.74 -14.86 18.63
CA VAL A 428 18.67 -13.73 18.46
C VAL A 428 19.15 -13.76 17.02
N LEU A 429 18.67 -12.79 16.23
CA LEU A 429 19.00 -12.67 14.81
C LEU A 429 20.34 -11.95 14.61
N GLN A 430 20.98 -12.19 13.47
CA GLN A 430 22.20 -11.51 13.03
C GLN A 430 22.01 -9.99 12.98
N ASP A 431 20.95 -9.53 12.34
CA ASP A 431 20.58 -8.11 12.26
C ASP A 431 19.60 -7.77 13.39
N SER A 432 20.11 -7.05 14.39
CA SER A 432 19.33 -6.67 15.57
C SER A 432 18.47 -5.44 15.28
N VAL A 433 17.16 -5.64 15.14
CA VAL A 433 16.20 -4.57 14.96
C VAL A 433 15.74 -4.03 16.31
N LEU A 434 15.86 -2.71 16.50
CA LEU A 434 15.27 -2.00 17.62
C LEU A 434 14.03 -1.24 17.15
N PHE A 435 13.00 -1.23 17.99
CA PHE A 435 11.74 -0.54 17.72
C PHE A 435 11.81 0.90 18.24
N SER A 436 11.10 1.81 17.57
CA SER A 436 10.92 3.17 18.07
C SER A 436 10.28 3.15 19.45
N GLY A 437 10.86 3.88 20.39
CA GLY A 437 10.47 3.90 21.80
C GLY A 437 11.68 4.03 22.71
N THR A 438 11.53 3.78 24.02
CA THR A 438 12.64 3.85 24.97
C THR A 438 13.50 2.58 24.92
N ILE A 439 14.73 2.64 25.47
CA ILE A 439 15.56 1.44 25.68
C ILE A 439 14.81 0.44 26.57
N ARG A 440 14.15 0.93 27.62
CA ARG A 440 13.30 0.12 28.52
C ARG A 440 12.24 -0.64 27.74
N ASP A 441 11.50 0.03 26.84
CA ASP A 441 10.44 -0.59 26.02
C ASP A 441 11.01 -1.65 25.08
N ASN A 442 12.21 -1.43 24.56
CA ASN A 442 12.90 -2.39 23.72
C ASN A 442 13.34 -3.64 24.48
N ILE A 443 13.87 -3.51 25.71
CA ILE A 443 14.27 -4.67 26.50
C ILE A 443 13.06 -5.48 26.97
N ARG A 444 12.00 -4.81 27.47
CA ARG A 444 10.78 -5.48 27.95
C ARG A 444 9.78 -5.86 26.85
N PHE A 445 10.14 -5.75 25.56
CA PHE A 445 9.22 -5.90 24.42
C PHE A 445 8.39 -7.20 24.45
N GLY A 446 8.98 -8.32 24.85
CA GLY A 446 8.29 -9.62 25.00
C GLY A 446 7.54 -9.80 26.33
N VAL A 447 7.76 -8.90 27.31
CA VAL A 447 7.14 -8.93 28.66
C VAL A 447 6.79 -7.51 29.07
N PRO A 448 5.68 -6.93 28.53
CA PRO A 448 5.33 -5.50 28.72
C PRO A 448 5.19 -5.08 30.19
N ASP A 449 4.75 -6.01 31.05
CA ASP A 449 4.51 -5.77 32.48
C ASP A 449 5.75 -6.00 33.37
N ALA A 450 6.93 -6.20 32.76
CA ALA A 450 8.17 -6.43 33.51
C ALA A 450 8.54 -5.19 34.34
N SER A 451 8.97 -5.44 35.60
CA SER A 451 9.43 -4.39 36.49
C SER A 451 10.76 -3.77 36.03
N GLN A 452 11.07 -2.58 36.56
CA GLN A 452 12.36 -1.92 36.27
C GLN A 452 13.55 -2.79 36.68
N GLU A 453 13.43 -3.45 37.83
CA GLU A 453 14.49 -4.32 38.37
C GLU A 453 14.78 -5.50 37.44
N MET A 454 13.74 -6.07 36.80
CA MET A 454 13.90 -7.15 35.82
C MET A 454 14.62 -6.65 34.56
N VAL A 455 14.26 -5.47 34.06
CA VAL A 455 14.90 -4.81 32.92
C VAL A 455 16.38 -4.56 33.18
N GLU A 456 16.71 -4.01 34.38
CA GLU A 456 18.09 -3.77 34.78
C GLU A 456 18.90 -5.08 34.97
N ALA A 457 18.27 -6.12 35.52
CA ALA A 457 18.91 -7.42 35.66
C ALA A 457 19.28 -8.01 34.30
N ALA A 458 18.37 -7.94 33.31
CA ALA A 458 18.63 -8.38 31.95
C ALA A 458 19.75 -7.55 31.29
N ALA A 459 19.75 -6.23 31.46
CA ALA A 459 20.78 -5.35 30.94
C ALA A 459 22.16 -5.58 31.58
N LYS A 460 22.20 -5.93 32.88
CA LYS A 460 23.44 -6.30 33.58
C LYS A 460 23.97 -7.63 33.08
N ALA A 461 23.12 -8.62 32.92
CA ALA A 461 23.48 -9.93 32.40
C ALA A 461 24.07 -9.88 30.97
N THR A 462 23.65 -8.91 30.18
CA THR A 462 24.14 -8.69 28.81
C THR A 462 25.21 -7.61 28.70
N HIS A 463 25.75 -7.10 29.80
CA HIS A 463 26.82 -6.09 29.86
C HIS A 463 26.52 -4.76 29.15
N ILE A 464 25.23 -4.41 28.96
CA ILE A 464 24.82 -3.13 28.35
C ILE A 464 24.42 -2.08 29.41
N HIS A 465 24.17 -2.49 30.65
CA HIS A 465 23.70 -1.63 31.74
C HIS A 465 24.56 -0.38 31.96
N GLU A 466 25.89 -0.54 32.05
CA GLU A 466 26.82 0.56 32.30
C GLU A 466 26.76 1.62 31.19
N TYR A 467 26.61 1.16 29.94
CA TYR A 467 26.45 2.08 28.82
C TYR A 467 25.12 2.83 28.91
N ILE A 468 24.02 2.15 29.21
CA ILE A 468 22.70 2.78 29.38
C ILE A 468 22.75 3.83 30.50
N GLU A 469 23.37 3.53 31.65
CA GLU A 469 23.51 4.45 32.77
C GLU A 469 24.39 5.66 32.45
N SER A 470 25.27 5.57 31.45
CA SER A 470 26.09 6.72 30.99
C SER A 470 25.31 7.68 30.08
N LEU A 471 24.14 7.30 29.59
CA LEU A 471 23.32 8.18 28.77
C LEU A 471 22.54 9.19 29.63
N PRO A 472 22.25 10.40 29.09
CA PRO A 472 21.55 11.45 29.85
C PRO A 472 20.20 10.98 30.40
N ASP A 473 19.41 10.30 29.59
CA ASP A 473 18.06 9.83 29.94
C ASP A 473 18.03 8.33 30.32
N LYS A 474 19.21 7.70 30.45
CA LYS A 474 19.37 6.30 30.88
C LYS A 474 18.41 5.37 30.10
N TYR A 475 17.62 4.56 30.82
CA TYR A 475 16.64 3.62 30.23
C TYR A 475 15.48 4.30 29.50
N ASP A 476 15.24 5.58 29.73
CA ASP A 476 14.21 6.36 29.06
C ASP A 476 14.75 7.07 27.77
N THR A 477 16.01 6.84 27.42
CA THR A 477 16.59 7.30 26.15
C THR A 477 15.77 6.76 24.98
N LEU A 478 15.32 7.69 24.12
CA LEU A 478 14.53 7.35 22.93
C LEU A 478 15.40 6.78 21.80
N ILE A 479 14.93 5.72 21.21
CA ILE A 479 15.50 5.09 20.03
C ILE A 479 14.65 5.53 18.82
N ASN A 480 15.27 6.26 17.89
CA ASN A 480 14.65 6.67 16.63
C ASN A 480 15.56 6.23 15.48
N ASP A 481 14.97 5.87 14.34
CA ASP A 481 15.70 5.41 13.15
C ASP A 481 16.74 6.41 12.62
N ASP A 482 16.45 7.74 12.72
CA ASP A 482 17.28 8.81 12.18
C ASP A 482 18.52 9.16 13.04
N GLN A 483 18.54 8.75 14.32
CA GLN A 483 19.65 9.04 15.24
C GLN A 483 20.06 7.78 15.98
N SER A 484 20.73 6.86 15.28
CA SER A 484 21.27 5.65 15.91
C SER A 484 22.46 6.03 16.82
N VAL A 485 22.15 6.34 18.10
CA VAL A 485 23.13 6.54 19.18
C VAL A 485 23.90 5.25 19.45
N PHE A 486 23.41 4.10 18.96
CA PHE A 486 23.94 2.76 19.26
C PHE A 486 24.77 2.20 18.12
N SER A 487 25.96 1.65 18.46
CA SER A 487 26.72 0.79 17.55
C SER A 487 25.98 -0.52 17.27
N THR A 488 26.35 -1.21 16.19
CA THR A 488 25.78 -2.53 15.84
C THR A 488 25.88 -3.50 17.01
N GLY A 489 27.01 -3.55 17.72
CA GLY A 489 27.19 -4.41 18.88
C GLY A 489 26.31 -4.04 20.07
N GLN A 490 26.08 -2.74 20.33
CA GLN A 490 25.18 -2.29 21.39
C GLN A 490 23.73 -2.65 21.08
N LYS A 491 23.29 -2.52 19.81
CA LYS A 491 21.97 -2.99 19.36
C LYS A 491 21.80 -4.48 19.61
N GLN A 492 22.83 -5.25 19.32
CA GLN A 492 22.84 -6.70 19.55
C GLN A 492 22.74 -7.06 21.05
N LEU A 493 23.47 -6.36 21.94
CA LEU A 493 23.35 -6.56 23.39
C LEU A 493 21.93 -6.25 23.91
N ILE A 494 21.27 -5.21 23.41
CA ILE A 494 19.86 -4.89 23.73
C ILE A 494 18.93 -6.00 23.22
N SER A 495 19.16 -6.54 22.03
CA SER A 495 18.39 -7.65 21.47
C SER A 495 18.55 -8.94 22.28
N ILE A 496 19.76 -9.23 22.75
CA ILE A 496 20.02 -10.38 23.66
C ILE A 496 19.28 -10.15 24.99
N ALA A 497 19.33 -8.93 25.57
CA ALA A 497 18.60 -8.59 26.79
C ALA A 497 17.07 -8.78 26.62
N ARG A 498 16.51 -8.36 25.47
CA ARG A 498 15.12 -8.61 25.09
C ARG A 498 14.77 -10.09 25.11
N THR A 499 15.61 -10.93 24.50
CA THR A 499 15.40 -12.38 24.45
C THR A 499 15.55 -13.01 25.83
N LEU A 500 16.48 -12.55 26.65
CA LEU A 500 16.67 -13.04 28.02
C LEU A 500 15.43 -12.76 28.90
N MET A 501 14.78 -11.62 28.71
CA MET A 501 13.55 -11.23 29.44
C MET A 501 12.40 -12.22 29.26
N THR A 502 12.29 -12.89 28.10
CA THR A 502 11.20 -13.86 27.83
C THR A 502 11.43 -15.22 28.47
N ASP A 503 12.59 -15.46 29.07
CA ASP A 503 13.02 -16.71 29.66
C ASP A 503 12.71 -17.95 28.80
N PRO A 504 13.27 -18.00 27.57
CA PRO A 504 12.98 -19.08 26.65
C PRO A 504 13.61 -20.40 27.09
N GLN A 505 12.98 -21.52 26.73
CA GLN A 505 13.49 -22.86 27.02
C GLN A 505 14.27 -23.45 25.85
N VAL A 506 13.91 -23.07 24.64
CA VAL A 506 14.65 -23.33 23.41
C VAL A 506 15.19 -22.00 22.89
N LEU A 507 16.47 -21.97 22.56
CA LEU A 507 17.14 -20.77 22.11
C LEU A 507 17.75 -20.98 20.72
N ILE A 508 17.55 -20.03 19.85
CA ILE A 508 18.10 -19.99 18.50
C ILE A 508 18.99 -18.76 18.36
N LEU A 509 20.26 -18.99 18.02
CA LEU A 509 21.25 -17.95 17.90
C LEU A 509 21.86 -17.93 16.50
N ASP A 510 21.80 -16.81 15.81
CA ASP A 510 22.52 -16.56 14.56
C ASP A 510 23.73 -15.64 14.84
N GLU A 511 24.95 -16.22 14.86
CA GLU A 511 26.17 -15.60 15.39
C GLU A 511 26.98 -14.87 14.32
N ALA A 512 26.39 -14.16 13.38
CA ALA A 512 27.17 -13.37 12.43
C ALA A 512 27.43 -11.96 13.00
N THR A 513 28.59 -11.74 13.62
CA THR A 513 29.05 -10.40 14.05
C THR A 513 30.15 -9.91 13.10
N SER A 514 29.79 -9.32 11.98
CA SER A 514 30.71 -8.54 11.16
C SER A 514 30.72 -7.08 11.61
N ASN A 515 31.91 -6.45 11.69
CA ASN A 515 32.10 -5.02 11.98
C ASN A 515 31.82 -4.55 13.43
N VAL A 516 32.15 -5.34 14.43
CA VAL A 516 32.09 -4.97 15.85
C VAL A 516 33.52 -4.85 16.40
N ASP A 517 33.78 -3.86 17.26
CA ASP A 517 35.07 -3.71 17.93
C ASP A 517 35.34 -4.83 18.93
N THR A 518 36.58 -5.17 19.17
CA THR A 518 37.01 -6.31 19.99
C THR A 518 36.47 -6.27 21.45
N VAL A 519 36.31 -5.08 22.03
CA VAL A 519 35.78 -4.94 23.41
C VAL A 519 34.30 -5.27 23.45
N THR A 520 33.51 -4.70 22.52
CA THR A 520 32.08 -4.98 22.41
C THR A 520 31.84 -6.43 22.00
N GLU A 521 32.69 -6.99 21.16
CA GLU A 521 32.66 -8.41 20.78
C GLU A 521 32.79 -9.34 21.99
N SER A 522 33.74 -9.07 22.90
CA SER A 522 33.87 -9.83 24.13
C SER A 522 32.63 -9.73 25.02
N LYS A 523 31.98 -8.57 25.11
CA LYS A 523 30.72 -8.40 25.85
C LYS A 523 29.59 -9.20 25.23
N ILE A 524 29.45 -9.19 23.88
CA ILE A 524 28.47 -10.00 23.17
C ILE A 524 28.69 -11.49 23.45
N GLN A 525 29.94 -11.96 23.39
CA GLN A 525 30.26 -13.35 23.66
C GLN A 525 29.86 -13.77 25.09
N ASN A 526 30.18 -12.96 26.08
CA ASN A 526 29.79 -13.20 27.47
C ASN A 526 28.27 -13.18 27.66
N ALA A 527 27.56 -12.27 26.99
CA ALA A 527 26.10 -12.22 26.99
C ALA A 527 25.47 -13.47 26.33
N MET A 528 26.08 -13.96 25.23
CA MET A 528 25.66 -15.20 24.56
C MET A 528 25.86 -16.40 25.45
N GLU A 529 27.01 -16.54 26.13
CA GLU A 529 27.27 -17.60 27.10
C GLU A 529 26.26 -17.57 28.27
N ALA A 530 25.92 -16.39 28.77
CA ALA A 530 24.94 -16.23 29.84
C ALA A 530 23.52 -16.63 29.42
N ILE A 531 23.10 -16.30 28.18
CA ILE A 531 21.76 -16.67 27.72
C ILE A 531 21.65 -18.18 27.38
N VAL A 532 22.71 -18.81 26.91
CA VAL A 532 22.75 -20.26 26.58
C VAL A 532 22.74 -21.15 27.83
N ALA A 533 23.27 -20.66 28.94
CA ALA A 533 23.44 -21.45 30.16
C ALA A 533 22.13 -22.11 30.63
N GLY A 534 22.08 -23.45 30.68
CA GLY A 534 20.92 -24.23 31.12
C GLY A 534 19.75 -24.32 30.14
N ARG A 535 19.86 -23.77 28.92
CA ARG A 535 18.84 -23.83 27.89
C ARG A 535 19.22 -24.75 26.73
N THR A 536 18.22 -25.35 26.10
CA THR A 536 18.43 -26.09 24.84
C THR A 536 18.67 -25.11 23.73
N SER A 537 19.87 -25.12 23.15
CA SER A 537 20.27 -24.04 22.24
C SER A 537 20.73 -24.56 20.88
N PHE A 538 20.24 -23.94 19.81
CA PHE A 538 20.73 -24.15 18.45
C PHE A 538 21.48 -22.89 18.02
N VAL A 539 22.75 -23.06 17.64
CA VAL A 539 23.64 -21.95 17.31
C VAL A 539 24.19 -22.10 15.90
N ILE A 540 23.95 -21.14 15.02
CA ILE A 540 24.69 -21.02 13.75
C ILE A 540 26.06 -20.45 14.10
N ALA A 541 27.03 -21.35 14.22
CA ALA A 541 28.35 -20.99 14.71
C ALA A 541 29.23 -20.48 13.56
N HIS A 542 29.66 -19.24 13.68
CA HIS A 542 30.67 -18.61 12.84
C HIS A 542 31.98 -18.35 13.58
N ARG A 543 32.04 -18.67 14.89
CA ARG A 543 33.20 -18.45 15.74
C ARG A 543 33.71 -19.76 16.33
N LEU A 544 35.03 -19.86 16.39
CA LEU A 544 35.70 -21.03 16.91
C LEU A 544 35.29 -21.35 18.38
N LYS A 545 35.22 -20.32 19.24
CA LYS A 545 34.90 -20.50 20.66
C LYS A 545 33.51 -21.11 20.87
N THR A 546 32.53 -20.69 20.09
CA THR A 546 31.16 -21.25 20.15
C THR A 546 31.13 -22.70 19.73
N ILE A 547 31.88 -23.07 18.69
CA ILE A 547 32.00 -24.46 18.21
C ILE A 547 32.67 -25.35 19.25
N LEU A 548 33.74 -24.85 19.89
CA LEU A 548 34.48 -25.63 20.92
C LEU A 548 33.63 -25.90 22.16
N ASN A 549 32.71 -25.00 22.51
CA ASN A 549 31.85 -25.13 23.69
C ASN A 549 30.57 -25.93 23.41
N ALA A 550 30.28 -26.31 22.15
CA ALA A 550 29.07 -27.05 21.79
C ALA A 550 29.12 -28.51 22.29
N ASP A 551 28.01 -28.98 22.87
CA ASP A 551 27.85 -30.39 23.26
C ASP A 551 27.84 -31.29 22.01
N GLN A 552 27.26 -30.80 20.91
CA GLN A 552 27.22 -31.51 19.63
C GLN A 552 27.34 -30.51 18.47
N ILE A 553 28.06 -30.92 17.45
CA ILE A 553 28.24 -30.17 16.21
C ILE A 553 27.54 -30.93 15.08
N ILE A 554 26.71 -30.24 14.31
CA ILE A 554 26.06 -30.77 13.12
C ILE A 554 26.69 -30.09 11.90
N VAL A 555 27.24 -30.87 11.01
CA VAL A 555 27.87 -30.39 9.78
C VAL A 555 26.91 -30.55 8.63
N LEU A 556 26.49 -29.41 8.09
CA LEU A 556 25.52 -29.35 7.00
C LEU A 556 26.24 -29.03 5.68
N LYS A 557 25.94 -29.81 4.64
CA LYS A 557 26.41 -29.56 3.27
C LYS A 557 25.33 -29.94 2.27
N ASP A 558 25.04 -29.04 1.32
CA ASP A 558 24.06 -29.27 0.24
C ASP A 558 22.67 -29.72 0.73
N GLY A 559 22.29 -29.28 1.94
CA GLY A 559 21.01 -29.59 2.58
C GLY A 559 20.97 -30.91 3.35
N GLU A 560 22.09 -31.62 3.51
CA GLU A 560 22.19 -32.92 4.21
C GLU A 560 23.13 -32.81 5.42
N VAL A 561 22.85 -33.57 6.47
CA VAL A 561 23.77 -33.76 7.60
C VAL A 561 24.83 -34.79 7.23
N ILE A 562 26.04 -34.31 6.98
CA ILE A 562 27.15 -35.18 6.53
C ILE A 562 28.02 -35.72 7.70
N GLU A 563 28.11 -34.95 8.79
CA GLU A 563 28.86 -35.34 9.99
C GLU A 563 28.15 -34.80 11.23
N GLN A 564 28.23 -35.58 12.33
CA GLN A 564 27.74 -35.15 13.64
C GLN A 564 28.58 -35.72 14.76
N GLY A 565 28.87 -34.97 15.81
CA GLY A 565 29.70 -35.39 16.94
C GLY A 565 30.22 -34.20 17.73
N ASN A 566 31.11 -34.42 18.68
CA ASN A 566 31.80 -33.33 19.36
C ASN A 566 33.06 -32.90 18.59
N HIS A 567 33.62 -31.74 18.96
CA HIS A 567 34.79 -31.17 18.32
C HIS A 567 35.97 -32.17 18.16
N HIS A 568 36.30 -32.91 19.21
CA HIS A 568 37.42 -33.82 19.19
C HIS A 568 37.17 -35.06 18.32
N GLU A 569 35.94 -35.57 18.30
CA GLU A 569 35.53 -36.69 17.46
C GLU A 569 35.62 -36.32 15.99
N LEU A 570 35.04 -35.16 15.60
CA LEU A 570 35.00 -34.70 14.22
C LEU A 570 36.40 -34.34 13.68
N LEU A 571 37.29 -33.78 14.50
CA LEU A 571 38.68 -33.56 14.09
C LEU A 571 39.43 -34.88 13.84
N LYS A 572 39.18 -35.90 14.66
CA LYS A 572 39.82 -37.22 14.48
C LYS A 572 39.34 -37.96 13.23
N LEU A 573 38.07 -37.72 12.82
CA LEU A 573 37.53 -38.27 11.60
C LEU A 573 38.25 -37.74 10.35
N GLY A 574 38.85 -36.52 10.42
CA GLY A 574 39.58 -35.92 9.29
C GLY A 574 38.66 -35.60 8.11
N GLY A 575 37.36 -35.48 8.35
CA GLY A 575 36.34 -35.23 7.32
C GLY A 575 36.15 -33.73 6.99
N PHE A 576 34.97 -33.40 6.49
CA PHE A 576 34.64 -32.06 6.06
C PHE A 576 34.70 -31.01 7.18
N TYR A 577 34.34 -31.40 8.42
CA TYR A 577 34.51 -30.53 9.59
C TYR A 577 35.99 -30.17 9.82
N SER A 578 36.89 -31.11 9.71
CA SER A 578 38.34 -30.88 9.88
C SER A 578 38.85 -29.91 8.80
N GLU A 579 38.37 -30.05 7.57
CA GLU A 579 38.69 -29.14 6.48
C GLU A 579 38.16 -27.70 6.75
N LEU A 580 36.90 -27.56 7.16
CA LEU A 580 36.32 -26.29 7.57
C LEU A 580 37.09 -25.63 8.71
N TYR A 581 37.44 -26.41 9.72
CA TYR A 581 38.19 -25.96 10.89
C TYR A 581 39.53 -25.37 10.48
N HIS A 582 40.32 -26.06 9.68
CA HIS A 582 41.65 -25.62 9.25
C HIS A 582 41.57 -24.43 8.27
N ASN A 583 40.53 -24.32 7.46
CA ASN A 583 40.40 -23.26 6.46
C ASN A 583 39.80 -21.97 7.00
N GLN A 584 38.92 -22.04 7.99
CA GLN A 584 38.20 -20.85 8.51
C GLN A 584 38.70 -20.40 9.88
N PHE A 585 39.17 -21.30 10.76
CA PHE A 585 39.36 -21.00 12.17
C PHE A 585 40.81 -21.07 12.65
N VAL A 586 41.73 -21.57 11.85
CA VAL A 586 43.16 -21.66 12.25
C VAL A 586 43.89 -20.32 12.07
N PHE A 587 43.26 -19.34 11.38
CA PHE A 587 43.82 -18.01 11.15
C PHE A 587 43.16 -16.92 12.01
N GLU A 588 42.18 -17.25 12.85
CA GLU A 588 41.64 -16.38 13.90
C GLU A 588 42.36 -16.71 15.25
#